data_8d15790c10b07f711b9a30cb602ed968
#
_entry.id   8d15790c10b07f711b9a30cb602ed968
#
_cell.length_a   1.000
_cell.length_b   1.000
_cell.length_c   1.000
_cell.angle_alpha   90.00
_cell.angle_beta   90.00
_cell.angle_gamma   90.00
#
_symmetry.space_group_name_H-M   'P 1'
#
loop_
_entity.id
_entity.type
_entity.pdbx_description
1 polymer ?
#
loop_
_entity_poly.entity_id
_entity_poly.type
_entity_poly.pdbx_seq_one_letter_code
_entity_poly.pdbx_strand_id
1 'polypeptide(L)'
;MNSKQVQEAAFDLTAQLDPFFNPQSVAVIGASQNPFKPNGLPMLLYYMFGFRGRVYPVNPKYDSVSGLKCYPRVGDIPDQVDLAIIGVAADQAMEVLQECAAKGVRAAIVFTSGFAEVGLSGRQLQEEMTALARRTGMRILGPNCLGVVNYYNGNTASFFYHQKPEGLVHQNFLSFITQSGGLGGIIYQMINQLSIGFNYFVSTGNEADVTYADILSYLVSREEVKIVGGYMEGLQRGGRLFMQACEQALKQRQMVAVLKVGRHASGAAAAASHTGALVGEDRVYDGVFRQLGVQRADDVEQLNALIALFAAGRXEGGAPARRQKHGGDYRFRRRGSGGRRQVPRLRA
;
A
#
# COMPACT_ATOMS: atom_id res chain seq x y z
N MET A 1 -9.63 18.06 -23.18
CA MET A 1 -10.81 17.25 -22.78
C MET A 1 -11.79 18.16 -22.05
N ASN A 2 -13.08 18.01 -22.30
CA ASN A 2 -14.09 18.75 -21.57
C ASN A 2 -14.36 18.08 -20.19
N SER A 3 -15.13 18.76 -19.34
CA SER A 3 -15.38 18.29 -17.96
C SER A 3 -16.00 16.88 -17.92
N LYS A 4 -16.88 16.55 -18.86
CA LYS A 4 -17.52 15.24 -18.95
C LYS A 4 -16.50 14.14 -19.27
N GLN A 5 -15.62 14.38 -20.24
CA GLN A 5 -14.55 13.42 -20.60
C GLN A 5 -13.57 13.19 -19.44
N VAL A 6 -13.28 14.24 -18.67
CA VAL A 6 -12.42 14.12 -17.47
C VAL A 6 -13.10 13.26 -16.40
N GLN A 7 -14.39 13.44 -16.17
CA GLN A 7 -15.15 12.65 -15.20
C GLN A 7 -15.26 11.17 -15.63
N GLU A 8 -15.53 10.92 -16.90
CA GLU A 8 -15.61 9.55 -17.44
C GLU A 8 -14.26 8.83 -17.32
N ALA A 9 -13.16 9.51 -17.64
CA ALA A 9 -11.82 8.95 -17.52
C ALA A 9 -11.45 8.67 -16.06
N ALA A 10 -11.83 9.55 -15.13
CA ALA A 10 -11.57 9.36 -13.70
C ALA A 10 -12.40 8.19 -13.14
N PHE A 11 -13.64 8.05 -13.58
CA PHE A 11 -14.50 6.93 -13.17
C PHE A 11 -13.91 5.59 -13.68
N ASP A 12 -13.44 5.56 -14.92
CA ASP A 12 -12.81 4.38 -15.50
C ASP A 12 -11.53 3.98 -14.72
N LEU A 13 -10.68 4.96 -14.39
CA LEU A 13 -9.46 4.69 -13.61
C LEU A 13 -9.80 4.14 -12.22
N THR A 14 -10.80 4.73 -11.55
CA THR A 14 -11.23 4.26 -10.23
C THR A 14 -11.70 2.79 -10.29
N ALA A 15 -12.50 2.45 -11.31
CA ALA A 15 -12.99 1.08 -11.51
C ALA A 15 -11.84 0.09 -11.79
N GLN A 16 -10.84 0.53 -12.56
CA GLN A 16 -9.66 -0.29 -12.86
C GLN A 16 -8.78 -0.54 -11.63
N LEU A 17 -8.69 0.42 -10.71
CA LEU A 17 -7.85 0.30 -9.53
C LEU A 17 -8.58 -0.36 -8.34
N ASP A 18 -9.89 -0.39 -8.36
CA ASP A 18 -10.70 -0.91 -7.25
C ASP A 18 -10.31 -2.34 -6.82
N PRO A 19 -9.93 -3.27 -7.73
CA PRO A 19 -9.51 -4.61 -7.30
C PRO A 19 -8.29 -4.64 -6.38
N PHE A 20 -7.44 -3.62 -6.38
CA PHE A 20 -6.34 -3.53 -5.41
C PHE A 20 -6.85 -3.27 -3.99
N PHE A 21 -7.97 -2.60 -3.86
CA PHE A 21 -8.48 -2.11 -2.57
C PHE A 21 -9.65 -2.95 -2.05
N ASN A 22 -10.52 -3.42 -2.96
CA ASN A 22 -11.77 -4.10 -2.60
C ASN A 22 -11.94 -5.44 -3.32
N PRO A 23 -10.90 -6.31 -3.36
CA PRO A 23 -11.06 -7.62 -4.01
C PRO A 23 -12.03 -8.50 -3.23
N GLN A 24 -12.79 -9.34 -3.93
CA GLN A 24 -13.61 -10.40 -3.33
C GLN A 24 -12.84 -11.72 -3.28
N SER A 25 -11.76 -11.82 -4.04
CA SER A 25 -10.94 -13.03 -4.14
C SER A 25 -9.48 -12.66 -4.42
N VAL A 26 -8.57 -13.32 -3.70
CA VAL A 26 -7.12 -13.04 -3.79
C VAL A 26 -6.36 -14.35 -3.95
N ALA A 27 -5.48 -14.43 -4.96
CA ALA A 27 -4.52 -15.51 -5.11
C ALA A 27 -3.17 -15.05 -4.54
N VAL A 28 -2.58 -15.83 -3.63
CA VAL A 28 -1.23 -15.57 -3.09
C VAL A 28 -0.28 -16.56 -3.75
N ILE A 29 0.47 -16.09 -4.76
CA ILE A 29 1.31 -16.94 -5.62
C ILE A 29 2.74 -16.98 -5.06
N GLY A 30 3.24 -18.20 -4.89
CA GLY A 30 4.46 -18.48 -4.14
C GLY A 30 4.20 -18.64 -2.64
N ALA A 31 2.94 -18.76 -2.21
CA ALA A 31 2.55 -18.84 -0.80
C ALA A 31 3.41 -19.83 -0.03
N SER A 32 3.80 -19.47 1.19
CA SER A 32 4.65 -20.27 2.07
C SER A 32 3.90 -20.68 3.35
N GLN A 33 4.17 -21.90 3.81
CA GLN A 33 3.71 -22.37 5.14
C GLN A 33 4.39 -21.63 6.29
N ASN A 34 5.56 -20.98 6.02
CA ASN A 34 6.26 -20.19 7.02
C ASN A 34 5.75 -18.74 6.99
N PRO A 35 4.97 -18.31 8.01
CA PRO A 35 4.37 -16.97 8.01
C PRO A 35 5.37 -15.83 8.21
N PHE A 36 6.62 -16.15 8.57
CA PHE A 36 7.66 -15.13 8.75
C PHE A 36 8.45 -14.85 7.46
N LYS A 37 8.20 -15.60 6.40
CA LYS A 37 8.76 -15.29 5.07
C LYS A 37 7.90 -14.23 4.36
N PRO A 38 8.52 -13.38 3.51
CA PRO A 38 7.75 -12.36 2.77
C PRO A 38 6.56 -12.93 1.98
N ASN A 39 6.69 -14.14 1.44
CA ASN A 39 5.61 -14.80 0.69
C ASN A 39 4.66 -15.65 1.57
N GLY A 40 4.93 -15.75 2.87
CA GLY A 40 4.01 -16.37 3.83
C GLY A 40 3.24 -15.34 4.66
N LEU A 41 3.82 -14.16 4.85
CA LEU A 41 3.23 -13.11 5.68
C LEU A 41 1.85 -12.66 5.19
N PRO A 42 1.56 -12.54 3.88
CA PRO A 42 0.21 -12.15 3.44
C PRO A 42 -0.88 -13.10 3.95
N MET A 43 -0.61 -14.41 4.01
CA MET A 43 -1.57 -15.39 4.54
C MET A 43 -1.90 -15.11 6.01
N LEU A 44 -0.88 -14.81 6.82
CA LEU A 44 -1.05 -14.47 8.23
C LEU A 44 -1.82 -13.15 8.39
N LEU A 45 -1.48 -12.13 7.60
CA LEU A 45 -2.13 -10.82 7.68
C LEU A 45 -3.60 -10.89 7.32
N TYR A 46 -3.98 -11.61 6.26
CA TYR A 46 -5.40 -11.81 5.90
C TYR A 46 -6.17 -12.45 7.04
N TYR A 47 -5.59 -13.43 7.72
CA TYR A 47 -6.20 -14.06 8.89
C TYR A 47 -6.33 -13.05 10.04
N MET A 48 -5.25 -12.33 10.37
CA MET A 48 -5.22 -11.39 11.50
C MET A 48 -6.20 -10.22 11.31
N PHE A 49 -6.32 -9.72 10.09
CA PHE A 49 -7.18 -8.58 9.78
C PHE A 49 -8.63 -8.98 9.49
N GLY A 50 -8.91 -10.28 9.42
CA GLY A 50 -10.27 -10.78 9.24
C GLY A 50 -10.86 -10.47 7.86
N PHE A 51 -10.04 -10.61 6.83
CA PHE A 51 -10.50 -10.42 5.44
C PHE A 51 -11.65 -11.39 5.14
N ARG A 52 -12.74 -10.87 4.59
CA ARG A 52 -13.95 -11.67 4.34
C ARG A 52 -14.02 -12.26 2.94
N GLY A 53 -13.11 -11.87 2.05
CA GLY A 53 -13.00 -12.43 0.71
C GLY A 53 -12.33 -13.81 0.73
N ARG A 54 -12.32 -14.46 -0.42
CA ARG A 54 -11.69 -15.78 -0.58
C ARG A 54 -10.18 -15.61 -0.82
N VAL A 55 -9.38 -16.41 -0.12
CA VAL A 55 -7.92 -16.41 -0.28
C VAL A 55 -7.47 -17.76 -0.81
N TYR A 56 -6.75 -17.77 -1.91
CA TYR A 56 -6.26 -18.96 -2.61
C TYR A 56 -4.73 -18.99 -2.57
N PRO A 57 -4.11 -19.79 -1.68
CA PRO A 57 -2.67 -19.99 -1.78
C PRO A 57 -2.33 -20.79 -3.03
N VAL A 58 -1.26 -20.37 -3.72
CA VAL A 58 -0.78 -21.01 -4.96
C VAL A 58 0.70 -21.35 -4.80
N ASN A 59 1.02 -22.65 -4.82
CA ASN A 59 2.42 -23.13 -4.75
C ASN A 59 2.42 -24.62 -5.10
N PRO A 60 3.20 -25.08 -6.10
CA PRO A 60 3.23 -26.52 -6.47
C PRO A 60 3.82 -27.44 -5.41
N LYS A 61 4.45 -26.89 -4.36
CA LYS A 61 5.12 -27.69 -3.32
C LYS A 61 4.19 -28.11 -2.17
N TYR A 62 2.96 -27.58 -2.10
CA TYR A 62 2.07 -27.78 -0.96
C TYR A 62 0.66 -28.16 -1.39
N ASP A 63 0.04 -29.07 -0.66
CA ASP A 63 -1.39 -29.38 -0.79
C ASP A 63 -2.25 -28.37 -0.01
N SER A 64 -1.69 -27.79 1.05
CA SER A 64 -2.38 -26.78 1.87
C SER A 64 -1.40 -25.78 2.47
N VAL A 65 -1.86 -24.53 2.65
CA VAL A 65 -1.13 -23.46 3.35
C VAL A 65 -2.12 -22.76 4.28
N SER A 66 -1.75 -22.63 5.55
CA SER A 66 -2.60 -21.98 6.59
C SER A 66 -3.99 -22.60 6.68
N GLY A 67 -4.11 -23.92 6.45
CA GLY A 67 -5.38 -24.64 6.50
C GLY A 67 -6.26 -24.49 5.26
N LEU A 68 -5.84 -23.74 4.25
CA LEU A 68 -6.55 -23.58 2.99
C LEU A 68 -5.95 -24.49 1.92
N LYS A 69 -6.79 -25.04 1.04
CA LYS A 69 -6.34 -25.81 -0.14
C LYS A 69 -5.37 -24.96 -0.95
N CYS A 70 -4.20 -25.50 -1.25
CA CYS A 70 -3.19 -24.84 -2.09
C CYS A 70 -3.30 -25.40 -3.52
N TYR A 71 -3.23 -24.49 -4.49
CA TYR A 71 -3.33 -24.84 -5.90
C TYR A 71 -1.92 -24.85 -6.53
N PRO A 72 -1.60 -25.80 -7.41
CA PRO A 72 -0.28 -25.79 -8.06
C PRO A 72 -0.03 -24.56 -8.93
N ARG A 73 -1.07 -24.09 -9.63
CA ARG A 73 -1.01 -22.93 -10.56
C ARG A 73 -2.26 -22.06 -10.36
N VAL A 74 -2.17 -20.78 -10.74
CA VAL A 74 -3.32 -19.87 -10.64
C VAL A 74 -4.47 -20.31 -11.55
N GLY A 75 -4.16 -20.92 -12.69
CA GLY A 75 -5.14 -21.47 -13.62
C GLY A 75 -6.00 -22.59 -13.03
N ASP A 76 -5.48 -23.32 -12.04
CA ASP A 76 -6.18 -24.46 -11.40
C ASP A 76 -7.24 -24.02 -10.37
N ILE A 77 -7.26 -22.73 -10.00
CA ILE A 77 -8.29 -22.18 -9.10
C ILE A 77 -9.63 -22.22 -9.86
N PRO A 78 -10.68 -22.88 -9.31
CA PRO A 78 -11.95 -22.97 -10.06
C PRO A 78 -12.71 -21.65 -10.15
N ASP A 79 -12.47 -20.75 -9.20
CA ASP A 79 -13.21 -19.49 -9.09
C ASP A 79 -12.50 -18.34 -9.81
N GLN A 80 -13.24 -17.25 -10.01
CA GLN A 80 -12.67 -15.98 -10.45
C GLN A 80 -11.70 -15.42 -9.41
N VAL A 81 -10.62 -14.80 -9.85
CA VAL A 81 -9.63 -14.15 -8.98
C VAL A 81 -9.56 -12.67 -9.35
N ASP A 82 -9.84 -11.79 -8.37
CA ASP A 82 -9.79 -10.35 -8.59
C ASP A 82 -8.36 -9.80 -8.49
N LEU A 83 -7.60 -10.30 -7.51
CA LEU A 83 -6.27 -9.79 -7.18
C LEU A 83 -5.28 -10.94 -7.04
N ALA A 84 -4.12 -10.82 -7.68
CA ALA A 84 -3.00 -11.76 -7.51
C ALA A 84 -1.85 -11.05 -6.78
N ILE A 85 -1.30 -11.70 -5.76
CA ILE A 85 -0.07 -11.29 -5.08
C ILE A 85 1.06 -12.19 -5.59
N ILE A 86 2.08 -11.59 -6.20
CA ILE A 86 3.19 -12.30 -6.83
C ILE A 86 4.40 -12.27 -5.89
N GLY A 87 4.67 -13.42 -5.24
CA GLY A 87 5.78 -13.60 -4.32
C GLY A 87 6.78 -14.67 -4.77
N VAL A 88 7.02 -14.77 -6.09
CA VAL A 88 8.00 -15.69 -6.69
C VAL A 88 9.22 -14.91 -7.16
N ALA A 89 10.31 -15.59 -7.52
CA ALA A 89 11.54 -14.97 -8.03
C ALA A 89 11.29 -14.19 -9.34
N ALA A 90 12.15 -13.21 -9.64
CA ALA A 90 11.94 -12.29 -10.77
C ALA A 90 11.90 -13.03 -12.13
N ASP A 91 12.72 -14.06 -12.29
CA ASP A 91 12.76 -14.90 -13.50
C ASP A 91 11.45 -15.66 -13.74
N GLN A 92 10.69 -15.95 -12.68
CA GLN A 92 9.38 -16.64 -12.76
C GLN A 92 8.21 -15.67 -12.83
N ALA A 93 8.41 -14.42 -12.43
CA ALA A 93 7.31 -13.46 -12.26
C ALA A 93 6.57 -13.19 -13.58
N MET A 94 7.29 -13.11 -14.69
CA MET A 94 6.67 -12.83 -15.99
C MET A 94 5.77 -13.97 -16.47
N GLU A 95 6.19 -15.22 -16.31
CA GLU A 95 5.38 -16.40 -16.65
C GLU A 95 4.09 -16.41 -15.79
N VAL A 96 4.24 -16.17 -14.50
CA VAL A 96 3.11 -16.13 -13.55
C VAL A 96 2.13 -15.00 -13.90
N LEU A 97 2.64 -13.82 -14.27
CA LEU A 97 1.79 -12.70 -14.69
C LEU A 97 1.02 -13.02 -15.96
N GLN A 98 1.64 -13.74 -16.90
CA GLN A 98 0.96 -14.19 -18.13
C GLN A 98 -0.16 -15.19 -17.79
N GLU A 99 0.08 -16.12 -16.86
CA GLU A 99 -0.97 -17.04 -16.38
C GLU A 99 -2.12 -16.29 -15.70
N CYS A 100 -1.80 -15.28 -14.88
CA CYS A 100 -2.81 -14.44 -14.22
C CYS A 100 -3.67 -13.72 -15.27
N ALA A 101 -3.04 -13.16 -16.29
CA ALA A 101 -3.76 -12.48 -17.38
C ALA A 101 -4.66 -13.45 -18.16
N ALA A 102 -4.15 -14.65 -18.46
CA ALA A 102 -4.93 -15.71 -19.16
C ALA A 102 -6.12 -16.18 -18.31
N LYS A 103 -5.97 -16.19 -16.98
CA LYS A 103 -7.05 -16.50 -16.02
C LYS A 103 -8.10 -15.39 -15.93
N GLY A 104 -7.78 -14.18 -16.42
CA GLY A 104 -8.66 -13.01 -16.31
C GLY A 104 -8.54 -12.27 -14.98
N VAL A 105 -7.41 -12.40 -14.29
CA VAL A 105 -7.13 -11.62 -13.07
C VAL A 105 -7.07 -10.13 -13.44
N ARG A 106 -7.79 -9.31 -12.67
CA ARG A 106 -7.91 -7.88 -12.99
C ARG A 106 -6.75 -7.05 -12.47
N ALA A 107 -6.13 -7.45 -11.36
CA ALA A 107 -5.07 -6.70 -10.71
C ALA A 107 -3.99 -7.64 -10.16
N ALA A 108 -2.72 -7.23 -10.25
CA ALA A 108 -1.59 -7.98 -9.70
C ALA A 108 -0.67 -7.06 -8.90
N ILE A 109 -0.19 -7.52 -7.76
CA ILE A 109 0.82 -6.82 -6.93
C ILE A 109 2.10 -7.66 -6.99
N VAL A 110 3.19 -7.06 -7.44
CA VAL A 110 4.48 -7.77 -7.58
C VAL A 110 5.42 -7.31 -6.47
N PHE A 111 5.57 -8.16 -5.45
CA PHE A 111 6.46 -7.87 -4.33
C PHE A 111 7.93 -7.93 -4.72
N THR A 112 8.23 -8.81 -5.66
CA THR A 112 9.58 -9.22 -6.05
C THR A 112 10.41 -8.05 -6.56
N SER A 113 11.65 -7.96 -6.10
CA SER A 113 12.73 -7.11 -6.66
C SER A 113 13.50 -7.87 -7.73
N GLY A 114 14.42 -7.20 -8.44
CA GLY A 114 15.20 -7.78 -9.53
C GLY A 114 14.79 -7.23 -10.90
N PHE A 115 14.19 -6.04 -10.90
CA PHE A 115 13.71 -5.34 -12.10
C PHE A 115 14.57 -4.10 -12.39
N ALA A 116 14.00 -2.99 -12.77
CA ALA A 116 14.76 -1.80 -13.24
C ALA A 116 15.83 -1.33 -12.24
N GLU A 117 15.68 -1.59 -10.96
CA GLU A 117 16.63 -1.20 -9.92
C GLU A 117 17.94 -2.00 -9.96
N VAL A 118 17.99 -3.14 -10.65
CA VAL A 118 19.24 -3.93 -10.75
C VAL A 118 19.99 -3.72 -12.07
N GLY A 119 19.51 -2.79 -12.92
CA GLY A 119 20.21 -2.42 -14.15
C GLY A 119 19.49 -2.84 -15.43
N LEU A 120 20.23 -3.00 -16.53
CA LEU A 120 19.66 -3.13 -17.88
C LEU A 120 18.77 -4.37 -18.03
N SER A 121 19.22 -5.53 -17.56
CA SER A 121 18.45 -6.77 -17.68
C SER A 121 17.12 -6.70 -16.92
N GLY A 122 17.17 -6.15 -15.72
CA GLY A 122 15.95 -5.94 -14.92
C GLY A 122 15.01 -4.91 -15.55
N ARG A 123 15.58 -3.89 -16.20
CA ARG A 123 14.79 -2.88 -16.93
C ARG A 123 14.01 -3.52 -18.08
N GLN A 124 14.63 -4.43 -18.82
CA GLN A 124 13.94 -5.17 -19.90
C GLN A 124 12.76 -5.96 -19.37
N LEU A 125 12.93 -6.69 -18.26
CA LEU A 125 11.85 -7.42 -17.61
C LEU A 125 10.71 -6.48 -17.19
N GLN A 126 11.03 -5.31 -16.66
CA GLN A 126 10.03 -4.33 -16.25
C GLN A 126 9.28 -3.76 -17.46
N GLU A 127 9.95 -3.53 -18.58
CA GLU A 127 9.34 -3.09 -19.84
C GLU A 127 8.38 -4.14 -20.37
N GLU A 128 8.76 -5.43 -20.30
CA GLU A 128 7.88 -6.55 -20.67
C GLU A 128 6.62 -6.59 -19.78
N MET A 129 6.78 -6.35 -18.49
CA MET A 129 5.66 -6.25 -17.53
C MET A 129 4.71 -5.10 -17.90
N THR A 130 5.29 -3.93 -18.23
CA THR A 130 4.51 -2.77 -18.69
C THR A 130 3.73 -3.09 -19.96
N ALA A 131 4.39 -3.76 -20.92
CA ALA A 131 3.75 -4.18 -22.18
C ALA A 131 2.61 -5.19 -21.94
N LEU A 132 2.81 -6.13 -21.01
CA LEU A 132 1.78 -7.10 -20.63
C LEU A 132 0.56 -6.38 -20.04
N ALA A 133 0.75 -5.46 -19.10
CA ALA A 133 -0.34 -4.68 -18.50
C ALA A 133 -1.17 -3.96 -19.58
N ARG A 134 -0.48 -3.29 -20.50
CA ARG A 134 -1.13 -2.55 -21.61
C ARG A 134 -1.91 -3.48 -22.54
N ARG A 135 -1.34 -4.64 -22.89
CA ARG A 135 -1.93 -5.57 -23.84
C ARG A 135 -3.16 -6.28 -23.27
N THR A 136 -3.15 -6.60 -21.97
CA THR A 136 -4.18 -7.43 -21.35
C THR A 136 -5.23 -6.61 -20.59
N GLY A 137 -4.91 -5.38 -20.23
CA GLY A 137 -5.75 -4.56 -19.36
C GLY A 137 -5.62 -4.91 -17.87
N MET A 138 -4.86 -5.95 -17.51
CA MET A 138 -4.57 -6.28 -16.10
C MET A 138 -3.69 -5.17 -15.51
N ARG A 139 -4.14 -4.56 -14.41
CA ARG A 139 -3.36 -3.50 -13.76
C ARG A 139 -2.29 -4.14 -12.86
N ILE A 140 -1.09 -3.57 -12.87
CA ILE A 140 0.05 -4.13 -12.13
C ILE A 140 0.66 -3.06 -11.21
N LEU A 141 0.67 -3.33 -9.91
CA LEU A 141 1.32 -2.50 -8.89
C LEU A 141 2.69 -3.09 -8.56
N GLY A 142 3.69 -2.24 -8.50
CA GLY A 142 5.10 -2.64 -8.30
C GLY A 142 5.87 -2.61 -9.62
N PRO A 143 6.86 -3.48 -9.82
CA PRO A 143 7.43 -4.46 -8.87
C PRO A 143 8.18 -3.79 -7.72
N ASN A 144 8.79 -4.61 -6.84
CA ASN A 144 9.63 -4.13 -5.73
C ASN A 144 8.84 -3.21 -4.78
N CYS A 145 7.66 -3.65 -4.33
CA CYS A 145 6.76 -2.86 -3.50
C CYS A 145 6.28 -3.64 -2.27
N LEU A 146 5.86 -2.94 -1.22
CA LEU A 146 5.27 -3.57 -0.03
C LEU A 146 3.80 -3.96 -0.22
N GLY A 147 3.14 -3.45 -1.24
CA GLY A 147 1.75 -3.77 -1.56
C GLY A 147 0.71 -2.77 -1.08
N VAL A 148 -0.51 -3.27 -0.84
CA VAL A 148 -1.69 -2.46 -0.51
C VAL A 148 -2.35 -2.98 0.76
N VAL A 149 -2.77 -2.05 1.62
CA VAL A 149 -3.63 -2.37 2.77
C VAL A 149 -4.86 -1.47 2.76
N ASN A 150 -6.03 -2.08 2.87
CA ASN A 150 -7.30 -1.40 3.15
C ASN A 150 -7.77 -1.84 4.53
N TYR A 151 -7.71 -0.94 5.51
CA TYR A 151 -8.01 -1.24 6.91
C TYR A 151 -9.51 -1.40 7.18
N TYR A 152 -10.39 -0.98 6.25
CA TYR A 152 -11.84 -1.10 6.42
C TYR A 152 -12.34 -2.53 6.18
N ASN A 153 -11.77 -3.22 5.18
CA ASN A 153 -12.24 -4.55 4.78
C ASN A 153 -11.25 -5.67 5.08
N GLY A 154 -10.11 -5.33 5.69
CA GLY A 154 -9.08 -6.30 6.03
C GLY A 154 -8.25 -6.79 4.84
N ASN A 155 -8.34 -6.14 3.69
CA ASN A 155 -7.48 -6.48 2.56
C ASN A 155 -6.04 -6.04 2.86
N THR A 156 -5.21 -7.00 3.20
CA THR A 156 -3.81 -6.80 3.60
C THR A 156 -2.88 -7.47 2.58
N ALA A 157 -3.00 -7.06 1.32
CA ALA A 157 -2.15 -7.53 0.22
C ALA A 157 -0.74 -6.95 0.37
N SER A 158 -0.04 -7.36 1.42
CA SER A 158 1.26 -6.79 1.84
C SER A 158 2.14 -7.86 2.47
N PHE A 159 3.47 -7.73 2.35
CA PHE A 159 4.43 -8.53 3.10
C PHE A 159 5.13 -7.73 4.21
N PHE A 160 4.62 -6.54 4.51
CA PHE A 160 5.08 -5.71 5.63
C PHE A 160 4.14 -5.89 6.81
N TYR A 161 4.67 -5.96 8.03
CA TYR A 161 3.84 -6.15 9.22
C TYR A 161 3.08 -4.86 9.55
N HIS A 162 1.77 -4.92 9.45
CA HIS A 162 0.87 -3.83 9.80
C HIS A 162 0.22 -4.09 11.15
N GLN A 163 0.07 -3.05 11.96
CA GLN A 163 -0.69 -3.13 13.20
C GLN A 163 -2.18 -3.06 12.90
N LYS A 164 -2.93 -4.02 13.44
CA LYS A 164 -4.39 -3.94 13.38
C LYS A 164 -4.86 -2.84 14.34
N PRO A 165 -5.64 -1.88 13.88
CA PRO A 165 -6.16 -0.85 14.78
C PRO A 165 -7.06 -1.46 15.82
N GLU A 166 -6.74 -1.28 17.11
CA GLU A 166 -7.61 -1.70 18.21
C GLU A 166 -8.65 -0.61 18.45
N GLY A 167 -9.90 -0.89 18.11
CA GLY A 167 -11.06 -0.09 18.51
C GLY A 167 -11.30 1.25 17.81
N LEU A 168 -10.57 1.59 16.74
CA LEU A 168 -10.66 2.91 16.11
C LEU A 168 -11.10 2.89 14.63
N VAL A 169 -11.83 1.87 14.22
CA VAL A 169 -12.22 1.67 12.80
C VAL A 169 -12.99 2.88 12.20
N HIS A 170 -13.63 3.69 13.04
CA HIS A 170 -14.45 4.81 12.57
C HIS A 170 -13.75 6.18 12.56
N GLN A 171 -12.48 6.24 12.95
CA GLN A 171 -11.74 7.51 12.99
C GLN A 171 -10.51 7.51 12.06
N ASN A 172 -10.39 6.49 11.22
CA ASN A 172 -9.30 6.41 10.26
C ASN A 172 -9.62 7.33 9.08
N PHE A 173 -8.77 8.29 8.82
CA PHE A 173 -8.94 9.23 7.70
C PHE A 173 -7.62 9.50 6.97
N LEU A 174 -6.54 8.85 7.40
CA LEU A 174 -5.21 9.00 6.81
C LEU A 174 -4.94 7.87 5.81
N SER A 175 -4.62 8.26 4.60
CA SER A 175 -4.03 7.37 3.59
C SER A 175 -2.55 7.67 3.46
N PHE A 176 -1.75 6.67 3.12
CA PHE A 176 -0.31 6.87 2.91
C PHE A 176 0.15 6.19 1.63
N ILE A 177 0.88 6.93 0.80
CA ILE A 177 1.46 6.43 -0.46
C ILE A 177 2.98 6.54 -0.37
N THR A 178 3.69 5.48 -0.74
CA THR A 178 5.16 5.51 -0.73
C THR A 178 5.74 4.81 -1.95
N GLN A 179 6.73 5.44 -2.59
CA GLN A 179 7.52 4.79 -3.63
C GLN A 179 8.59 3.88 -3.02
N SER A 180 9.14 4.24 -1.85
CA SER A 180 10.14 3.42 -1.15
C SER A 180 9.47 2.47 -0.16
N GLY A 181 9.72 1.17 -0.28
CA GLY A 181 9.25 0.18 0.68
C GLY A 181 9.89 0.39 2.06
N GLY A 182 11.20 0.47 2.13
CA GLY A 182 11.93 0.59 3.39
C GLY A 182 11.55 1.84 4.18
N LEU A 183 11.70 3.01 3.55
CA LEU A 183 11.41 4.28 4.23
C LEU A 183 9.91 4.44 4.51
N GLY A 184 9.05 3.97 3.58
CA GLY A 184 7.60 3.97 3.79
C GLY A 184 7.19 3.17 5.02
N GLY A 185 7.84 2.02 5.25
CA GLY A 185 7.62 1.21 6.44
C GLY A 185 8.04 1.92 7.73
N ILE A 186 9.17 2.62 7.71
CA ILE A 186 9.65 3.42 8.85
C ILE A 186 8.64 4.55 9.16
N ILE A 187 8.25 5.31 8.16
CA ILE A 187 7.28 6.41 8.33
C ILE A 187 5.96 5.88 8.89
N TYR A 188 5.48 4.74 8.34
CA TYR A 188 4.27 4.07 8.84
C TYR A 188 4.37 3.79 10.35
N GLN A 189 5.51 3.24 10.81
CA GLN A 189 5.70 2.92 12.23
C GLN A 189 5.69 4.20 13.09
N MET A 190 6.32 5.27 12.61
CA MET A 190 6.35 6.55 13.33
C MET A 190 4.95 7.16 13.45
N ILE A 191 4.15 7.13 12.38
CA ILE A 191 2.77 7.64 12.39
C ILE A 191 1.90 6.81 13.34
N ASN A 192 2.07 5.49 13.36
CA ASN A 192 1.32 4.62 14.29
C ASN A 192 1.55 5.00 15.75
N GLN A 193 2.77 5.45 16.12
CA GLN A 193 3.06 5.90 17.48
C GLN A 193 2.28 7.16 17.86
N LEU A 194 1.78 7.92 16.88
CA LEU A 194 0.96 9.11 17.12
C LEU A 194 -0.53 8.76 17.34
N SER A 195 -0.89 7.49 17.34
CA SER A 195 -2.28 6.99 17.45
C SER A 195 -3.21 7.54 16.37
N ILE A 196 -2.66 7.82 15.18
CA ILE A 196 -3.42 8.24 14.02
C ILE A 196 -3.76 6.98 13.21
N GLY A 197 -5.04 6.71 13.02
CA GLY A 197 -5.51 5.53 12.30
C GLY A 197 -5.39 5.69 10.78
N PHE A 198 -4.86 4.64 10.13
CA PHE A 198 -4.81 4.57 8.67
C PHE A 198 -6.12 4.01 8.12
N ASN A 199 -6.56 4.54 6.98
CA ASN A 199 -7.58 3.89 6.14
C ASN A 199 -6.94 3.09 5.00
N TYR A 200 -5.91 3.65 4.37
CA TYR A 200 -5.18 2.96 3.28
C TYR A 200 -3.68 3.15 3.42
N PHE A 201 -2.94 2.10 3.06
CA PHE A 201 -1.49 2.17 2.87
C PHE A 201 -1.16 1.57 1.52
N VAL A 202 -0.35 2.25 0.71
CA VAL A 202 0.05 1.78 -0.62
C VAL A 202 1.55 2.03 -0.82
N SER A 203 2.27 0.97 -1.20
CA SER A 203 3.65 1.10 -1.69
C SER A 203 3.64 0.81 -3.19
N THR A 204 4.08 1.78 -4.00
CA THR A 204 4.03 1.66 -5.46
C THR A 204 5.27 1.00 -6.07
N GLY A 205 6.40 1.02 -5.36
CA GLY A 205 7.65 0.43 -5.84
C GLY A 205 8.16 1.09 -7.12
N ASN A 206 8.56 0.27 -8.10
CA ASN A 206 9.16 0.74 -9.35
C ASN A 206 8.16 1.36 -10.35
N GLU A 207 6.87 1.20 -10.13
CA GLU A 207 5.80 1.79 -10.96
C GLU A 207 5.85 1.33 -12.44
N ALA A 208 5.91 0.02 -12.66
CA ALA A 208 5.88 -0.54 -14.03
C ALA A 208 4.59 -0.17 -14.77
N ASP A 209 3.44 -0.19 -14.07
CA ASP A 209 2.14 0.22 -14.63
C ASP A 209 1.45 1.25 -13.73
N VAL A 210 1.01 0.84 -12.54
CA VAL A 210 0.30 1.73 -11.61
C VAL A 210 1.30 2.68 -10.94
N THR A 211 1.02 3.98 -11.03
CA THR A 211 1.91 5.03 -10.54
C THR A 211 1.40 5.66 -9.24
N TYR A 212 2.26 6.45 -8.60
CA TYR A 212 1.89 7.33 -7.48
C TYR A 212 0.67 8.20 -7.82
N ALA A 213 0.65 8.76 -9.04
CA ALA A 213 -0.45 9.63 -9.49
C ALA A 213 -1.77 8.86 -9.63
N ASP A 214 -1.73 7.61 -10.11
CA ASP A 214 -2.92 6.75 -10.20
C ASP A 214 -3.50 6.50 -8.81
N ILE A 215 -2.65 6.11 -7.85
CA ILE A 215 -3.07 5.84 -6.47
C ILE A 215 -3.59 7.13 -5.81
N LEU A 216 -2.90 8.26 -5.98
CA LEU A 216 -3.39 9.53 -5.43
C LEU A 216 -4.79 9.86 -5.98
N SER A 217 -4.98 9.71 -7.29
CA SER A 217 -6.27 9.95 -7.94
C SER A 217 -7.37 9.06 -7.35
N TYR A 218 -7.08 7.77 -7.16
CA TYR A 218 -8.02 6.84 -6.51
C TYR A 218 -8.36 7.29 -5.09
N LEU A 219 -7.35 7.58 -4.28
CA LEU A 219 -7.55 7.91 -2.87
C LEU A 219 -8.34 9.21 -2.68
N VAL A 220 -8.04 10.25 -3.48
CA VAL A 220 -8.75 11.53 -3.35
C VAL A 220 -10.21 11.43 -3.85
N SER A 221 -10.55 10.42 -4.63
CA SER A 221 -11.95 10.18 -5.03
C SER A 221 -12.79 9.59 -3.89
N ARG A 222 -12.15 9.12 -2.78
CA ARG A 222 -12.82 8.45 -1.67
C ARG A 222 -13.23 9.45 -0.60
N GLU A 223 -14.51 9.45 -0.23
CA GLU A 223 -15.06 10.39 0.77
C GLU A 223 -14.46 10.21 2.16
N GLU A 224 -14.08 8.98 2.51
CA GLU A 224 -13.49 8.66 3.81
C GLU A 224 -12.03 9.13 3.93
N VAL A 225 -11.36 9.43 2.83
CA VAL A 225 -9.98 9.95 2.83
C VAL A 225 -10.02 11.46 3.12
N LYS A 226 -9.30 11.89 4.15
CA LYS A 226 -9.20 13.32 4.52
C LYS A 226 -7.77 13.83 4.48
N ILE A 227 -6.81 12.93 4.68
CA ILE A 227 -5.38 13.23 4.64
C ILE A 227 -4.72 12.17 3.76
N VAL A 228 -3.93 12.62 2.80
CA VAL A 228 -3.01 11.74 2.06
C VAL A 228 -1.60 12.18 2.41
N GLY A 229 -0.91 11.37 3.21
CA GLY A 229 0.52 11.51 3.45
C GLY A 229 1.29 10.76 2.37
N GLY A 230 2.49 11.23 2.00
CA GLY A 230 3.24 10.52 0.98
C GLY A 230 4.74 10.71 1.04
N TYR A 231 5.44 9.67 0.58
CA TYR A 231 6.88 9.72 0.28
C TYR A 231 7.05 9.57 -1.22
N MET A 232 7.70 10.54 -1.85
CA MET A 232 7.83 10.62 -3.31
C MET A 232 9.30 10.81 -3.72
N GLU A 233 9.77 9.95 -4.60
CA GLU A 233 11.10 10.08 -5.21
C GLU A 233 11.02 10.89 -6.51
N GLY A 234 9.92 10.73 -7.26
CA GLY A 234 9.66 11.50 -8.47
C GLY A 234 8.48 10.94 -9.25
N LEU A 235 8.03 11.70 -10.23
CA LEU A 235 6.99 11.27 -11.17
C LEU A 235 7.64 11.02 -12.53
N GLN A 236 7.82 9.77 -12.90
CA GLN A 236 8.32 9.42 -14.24
C GLN A 236 7.25 9.67 -15.30
N ARG A 237 5.97 9.52 -14.90
CA ARG A 237 4.80 9.75 -15.75
C ARG A 237 3.63 10.13 -14.85
N GLY A 238 2.51 10.50 -15.44
CA GLY A 238 1.31 10.84 -14.68
C GLY A 238 1.31 12.24 -14.07
N GLY A 239 2.22 13.13 -14.47
CA GLY A 239 2.29 14.49 -13.90
C GLY A 239 0.98 15.25 -14.02
N ARG A 240 0.30 15.19 -15.17
CA ARG A 240 -1.01 15.83 -15.36
C ARG A 240 -2.06 15.22 -14.41
N LEU A 241 -2.09 13.89 -14.31
CA LEU A 241 -3.03 13.18 -13.40
C LEU A 241 -2.75 13.56 -11.94
N PHE A 242 -1.48 13.66 -11.55
CA PHE A 242 -1.08 14.14 -10.22
C PHE A 242 -1.66 15.51 -9.93
N MET A 243 -1.50 16.46 -10.88
CA MET A 243 -2.03 17.83 -10.74
C MET A 243 -3.56 17.81 -10.60
N GLN A 244 -4.25 17.03 -11.42
CA GLN A 244 -5.72 16.88 -11.37
C GLN A 244 -6.17 16.30 -10.02
N ALA A 245 -5.47 15.29 -9.52
CA ALA A 245 -5.77 14.67 -8.22
C ALA A 245 -5.57 15.69 -7.07
N CYS A 246 -4.48 16.46 -7.11
CA CYS A 246 -4.23 17.50 -6.11
C CYS A 246 -5.30 18.62 -6.16
N GLU A 247 -5.70 19.02 -7.36
CA GLU A 247 -6.78 20.00 -7.54
C GLU A 247 -8.11 19.48 -6.97
N GLN A 248 -8.41 18.20 -7.21
CA GLN A 248 -9.59 17.56 -6.66
C GLN A 248 -9.52 17.53 -5.13
N ALA A 249 -8.37 17.12 -4.55
CA ALA A 249 -8.17 17.11 -3.10
C ALA A 249 -8.43 18.50 -2.49
N LEU A 250 -7.89 19.54 -3.12
CA LEU A 250 -8.07 20.94 -2.67
C LEU A 250 -9.57 21.31 -2.66
N LYS A 251 -10.30 21.01 -3.73
CA LYS A 251 -11.75 21.27 -3.85
C LYS A 251 -12.56 20.51 -2.79
N GLN A 252 -12.11 19.32 -2.41
CA GLN A 252 -12.79 18.46 -1.41
C GLN A 252 -12.29 18.72 0.01
N ARG A 253 -11.40 19.70 0.21
CA ARG A 253 -10.79 20.04 1.51
C ARG A 253 -10.07 18.83 2.13
N GLN A 254 -9.45 18.03 1.28
CA GLN A 254 -8.53 16.96 1.70
C GLN A 254 -7.12 17.51 1.72
N MET A 255 -6.31 17.13 2.73
CA MET A 255 -4.91 17.53 2.78
C MET A 255 -4.06 16.52 2.01
N VAL A 256 -3.13 17.03 1.21
CA VAL A 256 -2.04 16.24 0.62
C VAL A 256 -0.73 16.75 1.20
N ALA A 257 0.01 15.90 1.91
CA ALA A 257 1.32 16.22 2.50
C ALA A 257 2.36 15.25 1.95
N VAL A 258 3.45 15.77 1.39
CA VAL A 258 4.43 14.94 0.66
C VAL A 258 5.85 15.27 1.11
N LEU A 259 6.59 14.25 1.49
CA LEU A 259 8.05 14.31 1.58
C LEU A 259 8.60 13.94 0.19
N LYS A 260 8.97 14.99 -0.59
CA LYS A 260 9.58 14.84 -1.93
C LYS A 260 11.09 14.96 -1.79
N VAL A 261 11.80 13.83 -2.01
CA VAL A 261 13.26 13.80 -1.91
C VAL A 261 13.94 14.34 -3.17
N GLY A 262 15.23 14.59 -3.08
CA GLY A 262 16.03 15.07 -4.23
C GLY A 262 16.05 16.61 -4.38
N ARG A 263 15.84 17.35 -3.26
CA ARG A 263 15.93 18.82 -3.26
C ARG A 263 17.36 19.30 -3.53
N HIS A 264 18.35 18.58 -3.01
CA HIS A 264 19.77 18.90 -3.18
C HIS A 264 20.41 17.94 -4.17
N ALA A 265 21.48 18.38 -4.83
CA ALA A 265 22.17 17.61 -5.88
C ALA A 265 22.60 16.20 -5.38
N SER A 266 23.09 16.11 -4.14
CA SER A 266 23.48 14.84 -3.54
C SER A 266 22.28 13.89 -3.35
N GLY A 267 21.16 14.44 -2.87
CA GLY A 267 19.90 13.67 -2.72
C GLY A 267 19.28 13.29 -4.07
N ALA A 268 19.39 14.17 -5.06
CA ALA A 268 18.91 13.91 -6.42
C ALA A 268 19.71 12.76 -7.06
N ALA A 269 21.05 12.77 -6.89
CA ALA A 269 21.93 11.72 -7.40
C ALA A 269 21.63 10.38 -6.71
N ALA A 270 21.41 10.37 -5.40
CA ALA A 270 21.04 9.17 -4.65
C ALA A 270 19.69 8.61 -5.13
N ALA A 271 18.68 9.46 -5.27
CA ALA A 271 17.34 9.04 -5.76
C ALA A 271 17.44 8.48 -7.19
N ALA A 272 18.16 9.15 -8.08
CA ALA A 272 18.36 8.70 -9.46
C ALA A 272 19.05 7.34 -9.54
N SER A 273 20.07 7.09 -8.69
CA SER A 273 20.76 5.81 -8.67
C SER A 273 19.89 4.68 -8.09
N HIS A 274 18.99 5.00 -7.16
CA HIS A 274 18.11 4.03 -6.53
C HIS A 274 16.94 3.61 -7.44
N THR A 275 16.34 4.56 -8.16
CA THR A 275 15.15 4.29 -8.97
C THR A 275 15.42 4.14 -10.46
N GLY A 276 16.62 4.49 -10.91
CA GLY A 276 16.94 4.57 -12.34
C GLY A 276 16.19 5.69 -13.07
N ALA A 277 15.52 6.57 -12.34
CA ALA A 277 14.67 7.62 -12.88
C ALA A 277 15.38 8.97 -12.91
N LEU A 278 15.11 9.77 -13.94
CA LEU A 278 15.48 11.19 -13.97
C LEU A 278 14.62 11.92 -12.92
N VAL A 279 15.28 12.44 -11.89
CA VAL A 279 14.63 13.30 -10.91
C VAL A 279 14.35 14.63 -11.62
N GLY A 280 13.11 14.98 -11.84
CA GLY A 280 12.71 16.24 -12.45
C GLY A 280 13.22 17.43 -11.64
N GLU A 281 13.31 18.60 -12.28
CA GLU A 281 13.76 19.82 -11.60
C GLU A 281 12.90 20.12 -10.37
N ASP A 282 13.54 20.21 -9.22
CA ASP A 282 12.88 20.36 -7.92
C ASP A 282 12.01 21.63 -7.87
N ARG A 283 12.45 22.70 -8.56
CA ARG A 283 11.68 23.96 -8.67
C ARG A 283 10.30 23.78 -9.32
N VAL A 284 10.17 22.81 -10.24
CA VAL A 284 8.88 22.51 -10.88
C VAL A 284 7.93 21.92 -9.84
N TYR A 285 8.42 20.97 -9.02
CA TYR A 285 7.61 20.40 -7.93
C TYR A 285 7.18 21.48 -6.94
N ASP A 286 8.09 22.37 -6.52
CA ASP A 286 7.75 23.48 -5.60
C ASP A 286 6.66 24.38 -6.18
N GLY A 287 6.74 24.70 -7.47
CA GLY A 287 5.73 25.51 -8.15
C GLY A 287 4.36 24.83 -8.13
N VAL A 288 4.32 23.57 -8.54
CA VAL A 288 3.08 22.76 -8.59
C VAL A 288 2.48 22.59 -7.19
N PHE A 289 3.32 22.26 -6.20
CA PHE A 289 2.86 22.03 -4.82
C PHE A 289 2.23 23.30 -4.25
N ARG A 290 2.89 24.46 -4.41
CA ARG A 290 2.33 25.75 -3.96
C ARG A 290 1.02 26.08 -4.65
N GLN A 291 0.97 25.90 -5.97
CA GLN A 291 -0.23 26.21 -6.77
C GLN A 291 -1.43 25.34 -6.33
N LEU A 292 -1.18 24.08 -5.97
CA LEU A 292 -2.24 23.10 -5.71
C LEU A 292 -2.44 22.81 -4.22
N GLY A 293 -1.82 23.58 -3.33
CA GLY A 293 -2.01 23.46 -1.89
C GLY A 293 -1.39 22.20 -1.26
N VAL A 294 -0.47 21.54 -1.97
CA VAL A 294 0.24 20.37 -1.43
C VAL A 294 1.25 20.84 -0.38
N GLN A 295 1.18 20.26 0.80
CA GLN A 295 2.10 20.55 1.89
C GLN A 295 3.39 19.76 1.69
N ARG A 296 4.48 20.45 1.38
CA ARG A 296 5.78 19.81 1.21
C ARG A 296 6.51 19.74 2.53
N ALA A 297 6.90 18.52 2.94
CA ALA A 297 7.76 18.30 4.10
C ALA A 297 9.22 18.25 3.65
N ASP A 298 10.12 18.77 4.48
CA ASP A 298 11.57 18.74 4.23
C ASP A 298 12.21 17.46 4.75
N ASP A 299 11.58 16.84 5.77
CA ASP A 299 12.05 15.61 6.41
C ASP A 299 10.87 14.80 6.96
N VAL A 300 11.17 13.62 7.52
CA VAL A 300 10.16 12.69 8.06
C VAL A 300 9.46 13.29 9.28
N GLU A 301 10.20 13.97 10.13
CA GLU A 301 9.66 14.61 11.34
C GLU A 301 8.63 15.70 10.95
N GLN A 302 8.94 16.52 9.96
CA GLN A 302 8.03 17.54 9.48
C GLN A 302 6.79 16.91 8.80
N LEU A 303 6.96 15.84 8.03
CA LEU A 303 5.83 15.12 7.44
C LEU A 303 4.88 14.62 8.56
N ASN A 304 5.44 13.99 9.59
CA ASN A 304 4.66 13.48 10.71
C ASN A 304 3.96 14.62 11.48
N ALA A 305 4.65 15.74 11.68
CA ALA A 305 4.07 16.93 12.35
C ALA A 305 2.91 17.52 11.54
N LEU A 306 3.04 17.62 10.22
CA LEU A 306 1.96 18.08 9.34
C LEU A 306 0.74 17.14 9.44
N ILE A 307 0.96 15.84 9.35
CA ILE A 307 -0.12 14.84 9.46
C ILE A 307 -0.80 14.96 10.83
N ALA A 308 -0.02 15.05 11.92
CA ALA A 308 -0.55 15.16 13.28
C ALA A 308 -1.36 16.44 13.49
N LEU A 309 -0.87 17.56 12.96
CA LEU A 309 -1.57 18.86 13.07
C LEU A 309 -2.95 18.81 12.39
N PHE A 310 -3.00 18.28 11.16
CA PHE A 310 -4.26 18.17 10.43
C PHE A 310 -5.20 17.14 11.07
N ALA A 311 -4.65 16.06 11.61
CA ALA A 311 -5.45 15.05 12.33
C ALA A 311 -6.07 15.65 13.58
N ALA A 312 -5.32 16.44 14.36
CA ALA A 312 -5.81 17.13 15.56
C ALA A 312 -6.93 18.13 15.23
N GLY A 313 -6.76 18.93 14.17
CA GLY A 313 -7.80 19.87 13.71
C GLY A 313 -9.09 19.19 13.30
N ARG A 314 -9.08 17.97 12.92
CA ARG A 314 -10.27 17.19 12.60
C ARG A 314 -10.98 16.59 13.81
N UNK A 315 -10.21 16.36 14.62
CA UNK A 315 -10.70 15.93 15.69
C UNK A 315 -11.47 16.86 16.39
N GLU A 316 -11.13 17.98 16.44
CA GLU A 316 -11.84 19.04 17.14
C GLU A 316 -13.17 19.44 16.46
N GLY A 317 -13.30 19.19 15.17
CA GLY A 317 -14.51 19.47 14.40
C GLY A 317 -15.63 18.45 14.58
N GLY A 318 -15.37 17.30 15.15
CA GLY A 318 -16.38 16.33 15.62
C GLY A 318 -16.62 16.52 17.11
N ALA A 319 -17.82 16.12 17.62
CA ALA A 319 -18.15 16.20 19.04
C ALA A 319 -16.97 15.67 19.89
N PRO A 320 -16.63 16.36 20.98
CA PRO A 320 -15.45 15.99 21.76
C PRO A 320 -15.51 14.52 22.18
N ALA A 321 -14.47 13.78 21.82
CA ALA A 321 -14.30 12.44 22.34
C ALA A 321 -14.35 12.53 23.87
N ARG A 322 -15.35 11.90 24.48
CA ARG A 322 -15.41 11.81 25.95
C ARG A 322 -14.10 11.22 26.40
N ARG A 323 -13.26 12.04 27.05
CA ARG A 323 -12.10 11.55 27.78
C ARG A 323 -12.61 10.53 28.81
N GLN A 324 -12.48 9.26 28.49
CA GLN A 324 -12.57 8.25 29.54
C GLN A 324 -11.37 8.50 30.47
N LYS A 325 -11.67 9.04 31.65
CA LYS A 325 -10.70 9.08 32.72
C LYS A 325 -10.39 7.63 33.10
N HIS A 326 -9.30 7.10 32.59
CA HIS A 326 -8.72 5.91 33.20
C HIS A 326 -8.07 6.33 34.53
N GLY A 327 -8.89 6.30 35.57
CA GLY A 327 -8.40 6.34 36.94
C GLY A 327 -7.77 5.01 37.28
N GLY A 328 -6.53 4.81 36.86
CA GLY A 328 -5.75 3.65 37.24
C GLY A 328 -4.86 3.98 38.40
N ASP A 329 -5.33 3.65 39.63
CA ASP A 329 -4.50 3.66 40.83
C ASP A 329 -3.51 2.49 40.72
N TYR A 330 -2.29 2.79 40.33
CA TYR A 330 -1.21 1.80 40.36
C TYR A 330 -0.73 1.60 41.80
N ARG A 331 -1.42 0.73 42.59
CA ARG A 331 -0.88 0.23 43.82
C ARG A 331 -0.03 -1.00 43.54
N PHE A 332 1.27 -0.86 43.72
CA PHE A 332 2.21 -1.97 43.72
C PHE A 332 1.90 -2.87 44.94
N ARG A 333 1.25 -4.03 44.72
CA ARG A 333 1.21 -5.09 45.73
C ARG A 333 2.34 -6.06 45.43
N ARG A 334 3.35 -6.07 46.32
CA ARG A 334 4.30 -7.18 46.43
C ARG A 334 3.50 -8.40 46.87
N ARG A 335 3.42 -9.44 46.08
CA ARG A 335 3.01 -10.78 46.56
C ARG A 335 4.24 -11.67 46.61
N GLY A 336 4.42 -12.30 47.77
CA GLY A 336 5.49 -13.24 48.06
C GLY A 336 5.28 -14.59 47.36
N SER A 337 6.35 -15.31 47.41
CA SER A 337 6.69 -16.64 46.90
C SER A 337 5.60 -17.70 46.96
N GLY A 338 5.53 -18.53 45.93
CA GLY A 338 5.03 -19.91 45.96
C GLY A 338 3.82 -20.19 45.09
N GLY A 339 4.04 -20.82 43.95
CA GLY A 339 2.97 -21.38 43.13
C GLY A 339 3.49 -21.96 41.82
N ARG A 340 3.49 -23.28 41.74
CA ARG A 340 3.87 -24.03 40.50
C ARG A 340 2.98 -23.64 39.32
N ARG A 341 3.60 -23.30 38.21
CA ARG A 341 2.89 -23.06 36.93
C ARG A 341 2.46 -24.39 36.30
N GLN A 342 1.18 -24.57 36.17
CA GLN A 342 0.64 -25.61 35.27
C GLN A 342 0.54 -25.02 33.86
N VAL A 343 1.13 -25.70 32.89
CA VAL A 343 1.06 -25.36 31.46
C VAL A 343 -0.24 -25.99 30.90
N PRO A 344 -1.12 -25.22 30.25
CA PRO A 344 -2.30 -25.81 29.64
C PRO A 344 -1.92 -26.63 28.40
N ARG A 345 -2.42 -27.88 28.32
CA ARG A 345 -2.31 -28.69 27.12
C ARG A 345 -3.39 -28.26 26.11
N LEU A 346 -2.97 -27.92 24.93
CA LEU A 346 -3.88 -27.74 23.79
C LEU A 346 -4.45 -29.12 23.41
N ARG A 347 -5.76 -29.22 23.38
CA ARG A 347 -6.45 -30.39 22.82
C ARG A 347 -6.55 -30.24 21.30
N ALA A 348 -6.37 -31.36 20.59
CA ALA A 348 -6.47 -31.48 19.15
C ALA A 348 -7.89 -31.19 18.63
#